data_93d256617ef30c4211b940357168e2db
#
_entry.id   93d256617ef30c4211b940357168e2db
#
_cell.length_a   1.000
_cell.length_b   1.000
_cell.length_c   1.000
_cell.angle_alpha   90.00
_cell.angle_beta   90.00
_cell.angle_gamma   90.00
#
_symmetry.space_group_name_H-M   'P 1'
#
loop_
_entity.id
_entity.type
_entity.pdbx_description
1 polymer ?
#
loop_
_entity_poly.entity_id
_entity_poly.type
_entity_poly.pdbx_seq_one_letter_code
_entity_poly.pdbx_strand_id
1 'polypeptide(L)'
;QGDSLLSGLEAWKDIAPGGFDVVVGNPPWEKLRLTRHEWLKANGIKRHYGDEYAAGSLLNSIHVRRNEMSLYMSTLQSKYKLQGDGEHDLYKLFLELSLCIGRPGGEVALLLPGGFIRSQGTTALRASTFGSCSRVSLTVFDNKARFFQIDSRFKFLLFSGSLQNGHPDRGISLSFASSNGHRVHAGTSVVMPRSTLTRLRPDLSIPEVRTSSEWKLFLHFARRGRLLRDPDGPWQPKFMREVDMTQDKPCFLPNPAKGTVPLIEGRMVHQYQFSAKRYVSGTGRRALWLPNGKDAEEVHPQFYISAEKLLPQAQDRYRLNRAGFCDITGQTNERTMLASRIPSGVVCGNKVPTLLFNGDPRNQQLYIDSWLAIVNSIPFDWLLRRVATTSVNYFLLLDLPMPPIQPNSKEGAKLAHLSEQLSLGRITDAWKRAEIRAEIDWRVLSAFGCDAKAMELLLEDFPLLDRAQPALPGESRSTITKDLLLLRTSHRLGGVSKSQVDLLEERVAKAKSLG
;
A
#
# COMPACT_ATOMS: atom_id res chain seq x y z
N GLN A 1 -0.16 -28.10 31.92
CA GLN A 1 -0.01 -26.75 31.38
C GLN A 1 1.37 -26.65 30.69
N GLY A 2 1.40 -26.19 29.46
CA GLY A 2 2.61 -26.06 28.67
C GLY A 2 2.40 -25.09 27.51
N ASP A 3 3.47 -24.82 26.76
CA ASP A 3 3.40 -24.00 25.54
C ASP A 3 2.70 -24.82 24.45
N SER A 4 1.56 -24.31 23.98
CA SER A 4 0.71 -24.97 22.97
C SER A 4 1.41 -25.23 21.65
N LEU A 5 2.37 -24.38 21.28
CA LEU A 5 3.16 -24.51 20.04
C LEU A 5 4.32 -25.50 20.23
N LEU A 6 5.02 -25.44 21.36
CA LEU A 6 6.13 -26.37 21.66
C LEU A 6 5.65 -27.81 21.88
N SER A 7 4.46 -28.01 22.45
CA SER A 7 3.86 -29.33 22.63
C SER A 7 3.72 -30.10 21.31
N GLY A 8 3.52 -29.39 20.20
CA GLY A 8 3.40 -29.97 18.87
C GLY A 8 2.08 -30.71 18.63
N LEU A 9 1.94 -31.25 17.43
CA LEU A 9 0.68 -31.88 16.98
C LEU A 9 0.35 -33.17 17.76
N GLU A 10 1.34 -33.93 18.18
CA GLU A 10 1.12 -35.22 18.85
C GLU A 10 0.40 -35.04 20.19
N ALA A 11 0.82 -34.06 21.01
CA ALA A 11 0.14 -33.77 22.28
C ALA A 11 -1.34 -33.37 22.11
N TRP A 12 -1.70 -32.75 20.98
CA TRP A 12 -3.08 -32.43 20.67
C TRP A 12 -3.87 -33.65 20.18
N LYS A 13 -3.23 -34.58 19.45
CA LYS A 13 -3.84 -35.85 19.05
C LYS A 13 -4.14 -36.74 20.22
N ASP A 14 -3.30 -36.72 21.28
CA ASP A 14 -3.59 -37.47 22.53
C ASP A 14 -4.86 -36.94 23.21
N ILE A 15 -5.15 -35.64 23.12
CA ILE A 15 -6.35 -35.01 23.69
C ILE A 15 -7.58 -35.26 22.82
N ALA A 16 -7.45 -35.19 21.51
CA ALA A 16 -8.52 -35.39 20.53
C ALA A 16 -8.02 -36.25 19.35
N PRO A 17 -8.01 -37.57 19.46
CA PRO A 17 -7.46 -38.47 18.43
C PRO A 17 -8.09 -38.30 17.03
N GLY A 18 -9.35 -37.91 16.97
CA GLY A 18 -10.06 -37.63 15.70
C GLY A 18 -10.00 -36.18 15.24
N GLY A 19 -9.34 -35.32 16.00
CA GLY A 19 -9.34 -33.86 15.82
C GLY A 19 -10.55 -33.18 16.47
N PHE A 20 -10.47 -31.87 16.62
CA PHE A 20 -11.51 -31.05 17.27
C PHE A 20 -12.63 -30.68 16.29
N ASP A 21 -13.87 -30.69 16.75
CA ASP A 21 -15.05 -30.21 16.01
C ASP A 21 -14.97 -28.72 15.74
N VAL A 22 -14.49 -27.96 16.72
CA VAL A 22 -14.40 -26.52 16.67
C VAL A 22 -13.09 -26.05 17.33
N VAL A 23 -12.35 -25.20 16.63
CA VAL A 23 -11.15 -24.51 17.16
C VAL A 23 -11.42 -23.02 17.13
N VAL A 24 -11.52 -22.40 18.30
CA VAL A 24 -11.79 -20.95 18.42
C VAL A 24 -10.69 -20.29 19.24
N GLY A 25 -10.24 -19.12 18.81
CA GLY A 25 -9.23 -18.40 19.56
C GLY A 25 -8.93 -16.98 19.10
N ASN A 26 -8.22 -16.28 19.96
CA ASN A 26 -7.54 -15.03 19.64
C ASN A 26 -6.04 -15.25 19.91
N PRO A 27 -5.29 -15.75 18.93
CA PRO A 27 -3.86 -16.00 19.12
C PRO A 27 -3.09 -14.70 19.35
N PRO A 28 -1.95 -14.74 20.03
CA PRO A 28 -1.08 -13.56 20.18
C PRO A 28 -0.60 -13.09 18.80
N TRP A 29 -0.52 -11.75 18.63
CA TRP A 29 -0.11 -11.12 17.35
C TRP A 29 1.34 -10.61 17.40
N GLU A 30 2.05 -10.90 18.48
CA GLU A 30 3.42 -10.46 18.65
C GLU A 30 4.33 -11.09 17.61
N LYS A 31 5.31 -10.27 17.22
CA LYS A 31 6.42 -10.71 16.38
C LYS A 31 7.43 -11.46 17.20
N LEU A 32 7.90 -12.57 16.68
CA LEU A 32 9.01 -13.33 17.25
C LEU A 32 10.37 -12.66 16.93
N ARG A 33 10.41 -11.35 17.17
CA ARG A 33 11.59 -10.52 16.98
C ARG A 33 11.68 -9.47 18.08
N LEU A 34 12.79 -9.48 18.80
CA LEU A 34 13.04 -8.46 19.80
C LEU A 34 13.79 -7.27 19.19
N THR A 35 13.09 -6.14 19.02
CA THR A 35 13.74 -4.90 18.62
C THR A 35 14.33 -4.18 19.84
N ARG A 36 15.44 -3.46 19.63
CA ARG A 36 16.08 -2.66 20.68
C ARG A 36 15.11 -1.64 21.31
N HIS A 37 14.25 -1.04 20.48
CA HIS A 37 13.27 -0.07 20.94
C HIS A 37 12.20 -0.70 21.84
N GLU A 38 11.66 -1.85 21.47
CA GLU A 38 10.66 -2.58 22.27
C GLU A 38 11.24 -3.03 23.60
N TRP A 39 12.49 -3.54 23.60
CA TRP A 39 13.20 -3.94 24.81
C TRP A 39 13.38 -2.76 25.77
N LEU A 40 13.87 -1.62 25.28
CA LEU A 40 14.06 -0.41 26.10
C LEU A 40 12.74 0.09 26.66
N LYS A 41 11.68 0.09 25.86
CA LYS A 41 10.33 0.47 26.29
C LYS A 41 9.79 -0.47 27.39
N ALA A 42 9.98 -1.79 27.24
CA ALA A 42 9.58 -2.78 28.23
C ALA A 42 10.34 -2.63 29.57
N ASN A 43 11.56 -2.08 29.53
CA ASN A 43 12.38 -1.78 30.71
C ASN A 43 12.21 -0.31 31.19
N GLY A 44 11.10 0.36 30.85
CA GLY A 44 10.75 1.67 31.36
C GLY A 44 11.47 2.87 30.72
N ILE A 45 12.30 2.63 29.70
CA ILE A 45 13.05 3.69 29.03
C ILE A 45 12.20 4.29 27.92
N LYS A 46 11.63 5.47 28.16
CA LYS A 46 10.85 6.26 27.17
C LYS A 46 11.82 6.95 26.21
N ARG A 47 12.00 6.40 25.02
CA ARG A 47 12.72 7.06 23.91
C ARG A 47 11.92 6.98 22.61
N HIS A 48 12.18 7.95 21.73
CA HIS A 48 11.53 7.99 20.42
C HIS A 48 12.42 7.29 19.37
N TYR A 49 11.78 6.83 18.31
CA TYR A 49 12.50 6.26 17.17
C TYR A 49 13.44 7.31 16.58
N GLY A 50 14.72 6.94 16.45
CA GLY A 50 15.77 7.84 15.95
C GLY A 50 16.65 8.51 17.01
N ASP A 51 16.35 8.35 18.30
CA ASP A 51 17.22 8.84 19.38
C ASP A 51 18.51 8.02 19.46
N GLU A 52 19.64 8.67 19.78
CA GLU A 52 20.92 7.99 20.05
C GLU A 52 20.84 7.19 21.33
N TYR A 53 21.46 6.01 21.32
CA TYR A 53 21.49 5.10 22.46
C TYR A 53 22.85 5.12 23.15
N ALA A 54 22.89 5.49 24.43
CA ALA A 54 24.07 5.29 25.24
C ALA A 54 24.39 3.76 25.38
N ALA A 55 25.65 3.41 25.22
CA ALA A 55 26.12 2.05 25.49
C ALA A 55 26.06 1.78 27.01
N GLY A 56 25.48 0.65 27.42
CA GLY A 56 25.37 0.29 28.83
C GLY A 56 25.00 -1.18 29.03
N SER A 57 24.97 -1.63 30.27
CA SER A 57 24.71 -3.03 30.70
C SER A 57 23.40 -3.64 30.15
N LEU A 58 22.40 -2.81 29.84
CA LEU A 58 21.16 -3.22 29.18
C LEU A 58 21.37 -3.80 27.77
N LEU A 59 22.50 -3.52 27.10
CA LEU A 59 22.80 -4.10 25.79
C LEU A 59 23.16 -5.58 25.89
N ASN A 60 23.83 -6.01 26.97
CA ASN A 60 24.14 -7.40 27.14
C ASN A 60 22.89 -8.25 27.40
N SER A 61 21.93 -7.73 28.18
CA SER A 61 20.69 -8.44 28.45
C SER A 61 19.80 -8.60 27.20
N ILE A 62 19.83 -7.64 26.26
CA ILE A 62 19.10 -7.79 24.99
C ILE A 62 19.69 -8.89 24.12
N HIS A 63 21.01 -9.09 24.14
CA HIS A 63 21.65 -10.17 23.38
C HIS A 63 21.26 -11.55 23.92
N VAL A 64 21.25 -11.74 25.23
CA VAL A 64 20.77 -12.98 25.85
C VAL A 64 19.35 -13.29 25.43
N ARG A 65 18.44 -12.30 25.56
CA ARG A 65 17.03 -12.48 25.21
C ARG A 65 16.81 -12.72 23.72
N ARG A 66 17.63 -12.13 22.86
CA ARG A 66 17.59 -12.41 21.41
C ARG A 66 18.01 -13.85 21.10
N ASN A 67 19.02 -14.36 21.78
CA ASN A 67 19.48 -15.75 21.61
C ASN A 67 18.40 -16.75 22.05
N GLU A 68 17.77 -16.52 23.21
CA GLU A 68 16.64 -17.34 23.67
C GLU A 68 15.48 -17.33 22.66
N MET A 69 15.11 -16.15 22.16
CA MET A 69 14.05 -16.02 21.16
C MET A 69 14.42 -16.68 19.84
N SER A 70 15.69 -16.61 19.42
CA SER A 70 16.19 -17.30 18.23
C SER A 70 16.12 -18.82 18.36
N LEU A 71 16.47 -19.37 19.53
CA LEU A 71 16.35 -20.81 19.82
C LEU A 71 14.88 -21.25 19.82
N TYR A 72 14.00 -20.48 20.47
CA TYR A 72 12.55 -20.72 20.44
C TYR A 72 12.03 -20.76 19.01
N MET A 73 12.41 -19.76 18.20
CA MET A 73 12.05 -19.68 16.80
C MET A 73 12.52 -20.88 15.98
N SER A 74 13.79 -21.26 16.10
CA SER A 74 14.32 -22.42 15.35
C SER A 74 13.59 -23.72 15.69
N THR A 75 13.20 -23.89 16.96
CA THR A 75 12.40 -25.02 17.41
C THR A 75 11.00 -25.00 16.77
N LEU A 76 10.35 -23.84 16.73
CA LEU A 76 9.02 -23.70 16.10
C LEU A 76 9.09 -23.91 14.58
N GLN A 77 10.09 -23.38 13.90
CA GLN A 77 10.30 -23.57 12.47
C GLN A 77 10.54 -25.04 12.07
N SER A 78 11.06 -25.84 12.97
CA SER A 78 11.18 -27.28 12.74
C SER A 78 9.80 -27.98 12.69
N LYS A 79 8.80 -27.45 13.41
CA LYS A 79 7.43 -28.02 13.54
C LYS A 79 6.43 -27.39 12.56
N TYR A 80 6.53 -26.08 12.34
CA TYR A 80 5.59 -25.29 11.52
C TYR A 80 6.29 -24.75 10.28
N LYS A 81 5.81 -25.10 9.08
CA LYS A 81 6.49 -24.86 7.79
C LYS A 81 5.89 -23.72 6.98
N LEU A 82 4.71 -23.19 7.38
CA LEU A 82 3.96 -22.23 6.59
C LEU A 82 4.25 -20.76 6.94
N GLN A 83 5.33 -20.50 7.70
CA GLN A 83 5.68 -19.14 8.12
C GLN A 83 6.09 -18.24 6.95
N GLY A 84 6.58 -18.82 5.86
CA GLY A 84 7.06 -18.09 4.69
C GLY A 84 8.33 -17.28 4.94
N ASP A 85 8.75 -16.53 3.94
CA ASP A 85 9.85 -15.58 4.03
C ASP A 85 9.40 -14.28 4.70
N GLY A 86 10.21 -13.75 5.61
CA GLY A 86 9.93 -12.48 6.26
C GLY A 86 9.76 -12.58 7.78
N GLU A 87 9.02 -11.65 8.38
CA GLU A 87 8.86 -11.62 9.84
C GLU A 87 7.97 -12.76 10.34
N HIS A 88 8.43 -13.41 11.40
CA HIS A 88 7.72 -14.49 12.06
C HIS A 88 6.79 -13.91 13.13
N ASP A 89 5.50 -14.15 12.94
CA ASP A 89 4.45 -13.69 13.86
C ASP A 89 3.76 -14.91 14.50
N LEU A 90 3.48 -14.87 15.80
CA LEU A 90 2.87 -15.97 16.53
C LEU A 90 1.52 -16.42 15.95
N TYR A 91 0.69 -15.46 15.50
CA TYR A 91 -0.62 -15.80 14.94
C TYR A 91 -0.55 -16.75 13.74
N LYS A 92 0.53 -16.71 12.96
CA LYS A 92 0.73 -17.60 11.81
C LYS A 92 0.89 -19.06 12.25
N LEU A 93 1.68 -19.26 13.32
CA LEU A 93 1.90 -20.58 13.92
C LEU A 93 0.60 -21.15 14.50
N PHE A 94 -0.16 -20.31 15.22
CA PHE A 94 -1.44 -20.72 15.78
C PHE A 94 -2.48 -21.03 14.71
N LEU A 95 -2.50 -20.29 13.59
CA LEU A 95 -3.38 -20.62 12.47
C LEU A 95 -2.99 -21.97 11.83
N GLU A 96 -1.68 -22.20 11.60
CA GLU A 96 -1.18 -23.48 11.08
C GLU A 96 -1.55 -24.64 12.03
N LEU A 97 -1.32 -24.48 13.34
CA LEU A 97 -1.73 -25.45 14.36
C LEU A 97 -3.24 -25.71 14.30
N SER A 98 -4.06 -24.65 14.28
CA SER A 98 -5.52 -24.76 14.30
C SER A 98 -6.07 -25.56 13.11
N LEU A 99 -5.48 -25.36 11.92
CA LEU A 99 -5.85 -26.14 10.73
C LEU A 99 -5.48 -27.62 10.85
N CYS A 100 -4.40 -27.94 11.57
CA CYS A 100 -3.90 -29.31 11.73
C CYS A 100 -4.62 -30.10 12.82
N ILE A 101 -5.15 -29.44 13.86
CA ILE A 101 -5.82 -30.12 14.98
C ILE A 101 -7.34 -30.24 14.80
N GLY A 102 -7.94 -29.50 13.87
CA GLY A 102 -9.36 -29.64 13.54
C GLY A 102 -9.63 -30.92 12.74
N ARG A 103 -10.77 -31.59 13.01
CA ARG A 103 -11.17 -32.75 12.22
C ARG A 103 -11.70 -32.37 10.83
N PRO A 104 -11.73 -33.28 9.86
CA PRO A 104 -12.44 -33.04 8.60
C PRO A 104 -13.91 -32.65 8.86
N GLY A 105 -14.36 -31.55 8.24
CA GLY A 105 -15.68 -30.97 8.48
C GLY A 105 -15.82 -30.14 9.75
N GLY A 106 -14.76 -30.01 10.55
CA GLY A 106 -14.72 -29.13 11.71
C GLY A 106 -14.61 -27.64 11.31
N GLU A 107 -14.81 -26.76 12.28
CA GLU A 107 -14.77 -25.31 12.10
C GLU A 107 -13.57 -24.70 12.82
N VAL A 108 -12.87 -23.78 12.16
CA VAL A 108 -11.80 -22.98 12.75
C VAL A 108 -12.20 -21.51 12.71
N ALA A 109 -12.20 -20.83 13.86
CA ALA A 109 -12.52 -19.40 13.93
C ALA A 109 -11.48 -18.65 14.78
N LEU A 110 -10.75 -17.73 14.15
CA LEU A 110 -9.67 -17.00 14.79
C LEU A 110 -9.77 -15.48 14.53
N LEU A 111 -9.38 -14.68 15.53
CA LEU A 111 -9.09 -13.26 15.33
C LEU A 111 -7.63 -13.11 14.86
N LEU A 112 -7.44 -12.56 13.68
CA LEU A 112 -6.14 -12.45 13.04
C LEU A 112 -5.84 -10.98 12.69
N PRO A 113 -4.54 -10.55 12.64
CA PRO A 113 -4.20 -9.26 12.10
C PRO A 113 -4.49 -9.20 10.60
N GLY A 114 -4.85 -8.01 10.09
CA GLY A 114 -5.17 -7.79 8.68
C GLY A 114 -4.02 -8.12 7.71
N GLY A 115 -2.80 -8.24 8.22
CA GLY A 115 -1.64 -8.72 7.45
C GLY A 115 -1.82 -10.11 6.86
N PHE A 116 -2.62 -10.99 7.49
CA PHE A 116 -2.87 -12.33 6.97
C PHE A 116 -3.36 -12.32 5.52
N ILE A 117 -4.28 -11.45 5.15
CA ILE A 117 -4.85 -11.42 3.80
C ILE A 117 -4.03 -10.62 2.79
N ARG A 118 -2.90 -9.99 3.18
CA ARG A 118 -2.17 -9.05 2.30
C ARG A 118 -0.66 -9.21 2.28
N SER A 119 -0.04 -9.59 3.40
CA SER A 119 1.41 -9.66 3.48
C SER A 119 1.96 -10.76 2.58
N GLN A 120 3.05 -10.46 1.86
CA GLN A 120 3.71 -11.44 0.99
C GLN A 120 4.20 -12.65 1.78
N GLY A 121 4.77 -12.42 2.98
CA GLY A 121 5.24 -13.50 3.86
C GLY A 121 4.14 -14.41 4.44
N THR A 122 2.86 -14.23 4.06
CA THR A 122 1.76 -15.13 4.43
C THR A 122 1.20 -15.91 3.24
N THR A 123 1.86 -15.87 2.08
CA THR A 123 1.38 -16.55 0.85
C THR A 123 1.22 -18.05 1.05
N ALA A 124 2.23 -18.74 1.58
CA ALA A 124 2.17 -20.19 1.84
C ALA A 124 1.05 -20.55 2.84
N LEU A 125 0.91 -19.73 3.90
CA LEU A 125 -0.13 -19.92 4.90
C LEU A 125 -1.54 -19.69 4.32
N ARG A 126 -1.73 -18.65 3.47
CA ARG A 126 -2.99 -18.44 2.74
C ARG A 126 -3.30 -19.61 1.81
N ALA A 127 -2.32 -20.08 1.04
CA ALA A 127 -2.50 -21.21 0.13
C ALA A 127 -2.96 -22.46 0.89
N SER A 128 -2.31 -22.78 2.01
CA SER A 128 -2.70 -23.89 2.87
C SER A 128 -4.09 -23.68 3.47
N THR A 129 -4.36 -22.52 4.07
CA THR A 129 -5.66 -22.20 4.69
C THR A 129 -6.81 -22.30 3.69
N PHE A 130 -6.65 -21.70 2.52
CA PHE A 130 -7.68 -21.72 1.49
C PHE A 130 -7.81 -23.11 0.86
N GLY A 131 -6.74 -23.89 0.76
CA GLY A 131 -6.77 -25.28 0.28
C GLY A 131 -7.41 -26.24 1.30
N SER A 132 -7.22 -26.01 2.58
CA SER A 132 -7.72 -26.90 3.66
C SER A 132 -9.19 -26.67 4.03
N CYS A 133 -9.82 -25.59 3.58
CA CYS A 133 -11.20 -25.27 3.93
C CYS A 133 -12.12 -25.36 2.71
N SER A 134 -13.30 -25.94 2.82
CA SER A 134 -14.37 -25.90 1.80
C SER A 134 -15.09 -24.56 1.74
N ARG A 135 -15.11 -23.83 2.86
CA ARG A 135 -15.66 -22.48 3.00
C ARG A 135 -14.67 -21.62 3.78
N VAL A 136 -14.45 -20.39 3.33
CA VAL A 136 -13.68 -19.37 4.05
C VAL A 136 -14.50 -18.11 4.17
N SER A 137 -14.61 -17.57 5.37
CA SER A 137 -15.24 -16.28 5.64
C SER A 137 -14.26 -15.37 6.35
N LEU A 138 -14.15 -14.15 5.83
CA LEU A 138 -13.26 -13.09 6.30
C LEU A 138 -14.10 -11.84 6.60
N THR A 139 -14.18 -11.44 7.86
CA THR A 139 -14.81 -10.17 8.23
C THR A 139 -13.72 -9.21 8.71
N VAL A 140 -13.52 -8.14 7.96
CA VAL A 140 -12.47 -7.14 8.23
C VAL A 140 -13.01 -6.03 9.13
N PHE A 141 -12.26 -5.71 10.17
CA PHE A 141 -12.53 -4.64 11.12
C PHE A 141 -11.47 -3.55 11.02
N ASP A 142 -11.86 -2.29 11.17
CA ASP A 142 -10.93 -1.23 11.54
C ASP A 142 -10.77 -1.15 13.07
N ASN A 143 -9.65 -0.61 13.54
CA ASN A 143 -9.39 -0.41 14.96
C ASN A 143 -9.69 1.02 15.43
N LYS A 144 -10.52 1.78 14.73
CA LYS A 144 -10.87 3.16 15.12
C LYS A 144 -11.60 3.22 16.45
N ALA A 145 -12.42 2.22 16.74
CA ALA A 145 -13.08 2.05 18.04
C ALA A 145 -12.14 1.54 19.15
N ARG A 146 -10.85 1.32 18.85
CA ARG A 146 -9.82 0.84 19.79
C ARG A 146 -10.18 -0.47 20.49
N PHE A 147 -10.71 -1.43 19.76
CA PHE A 147 -10.92 -2.80 20.24
C PHE A 147 -9.64 -3.42 20.81
N PHE A 148 -8.50 -3.09 20.20
CA PHE A 148 -7.17 -3.50 20.64
C PHE A 148 -6.28 -2.28 20.87
N GLN A 149 -5.35 -2.37 21.84
CA GLN A 149 -4.37 -1.33 22.19
C GLN A 149 -3.22 -1.22 21.19
N ILE A 150 -3.55 -1.25 19.89
CA ILE A 150 -2.64 -1.08 18.76
C ILE A 150 -2.98 0.21 18.01
N ASP A 151 -2.13 0.60 17.07
CA ASP A 151 -2.37 1.78 16.23
C ASP A 151 -3.73 1.65 15.51
N SER A 152 -4.55 2.70 15.55
CA SER A 152 -5.91 2.74 14.98
C SER A 152 -5.95 2.55 13.46
N ARG A 153 -4.81 2.68 12.78
CA ARG A 153 -4.67 2.44 11.35
C ARG A 153 -4.59 0.96 10.98
N PHE A 154 -4.24 0.09 11.93
CA PHE A 154 -4.22 -1.34 11.70
C PHE A 154 -5.63 -1.92 11.64
N LYS A 155 -5.82 -2.82 10.69
CA LYS A 155 -7.04 -3.62 10.56
C LYS A 155 -6.79 -5.01 11.13
N PHE A 156 -7.84 -5.61 11.63
CA PHE A 156 -7.86 -7.01 12.02
C PHE A 156 -9.05 -7.70 11.37
N LEU A 157 -9.10 -9.00 11.44
CA LEU A 157 -10.17 -9.79 10.83
C LEU A 157 -10.60 -10.95 11.71
N LEU A 158 -11.87 -11.26 11.64
CA LEU A 158 -12.41 -12.54 12.04
C LEU A 158 -12.31 -13.48 10.83
N PHE A 159 -11.49 -14.49 10.97
CA PHE A 159 -11.41 -15.62 10.06
C PHE A 159 -12.33 -16.74 10.56
N SER A 160 -13.12 -17.33 9.68
CA SER A 160 -13.72 -18.64 9.92
C SER A 160 -13.59 -19.52 8.69
N GLY A 161 -13.32 -20.81 8.90
CA GLY A 161 -13.13 -21.79 7.84
C GLY A 161 -13.72 -23.15 8.25
N SER A 162 -14.53 -23.75 7.34
CA SER A 162 -14.97 -25.13 7.46
C SER A 162 -13.92 -26.03 6.81
N LEU A 163 -13.31 -26.93 7.58
CA LEU A 163 -12.27 -27.83 7.06
C LEU A 163 -12.84 -28.78 6.00
N GLN A 164 -12.00 -29.12 5.01
CA GLN A 164 -12.37 -29.99 3.89
C GLN A 164 -12.85 -31.36 4.36
N ASN A 165 -13.97 -31.83 3.81
CA ASN A 165 -14.55 -33.16 4.05
C ASN A 165 -15.23 -33.73 2.78
N GLY A 166 -14.74 -33.29 1.59
CA GLY A 166 -15.33 -33.70 0.30
C GLY A 166 -16.43 -32.77 -0.21
N HIS A 167 -16.84 -31.75 0.55
CA HIS A 167 -17.77 -30.75 0.04
C HIS A 167 -17.16 -29.84 -1.02
N PRO A 168 -17.97 -29.35 -1.98
CA PRO A 168 -17.48 -28.46 -3.03
C PRO A 168 -16.98 -27.13 -2.45
N ASP A 169 -15.99 -26.54 -3.13
CA ASP A 169 -15.46 -25.22 -2.82
C ASP A 169 -16.55 -24.14 -2.94
N ARG A 170 -16.84 -23.44 -1.84
CA ARG A 170 -17.79 -22.33 -1.76
C ARG A 170 -17.13 -20.96 -1.96
N GLY A 171 -15.84 -20.94 -2.26
CA GLY A 171 -15.07 -19.69 -2.44
C GLY A 171 -14.72 -19.01 -1.13
N ILE A 172 -14.26 -17.76 -1.25
CA ILE A 172 -13.88 -16.90 -0.13
C ILE A 172 -14.91 -15.77 -0.02
N SER A 173 -15.55 -15.68 1.13
CA SER A 173 -16.51 -14.63 1.46
C SER A 173 -15.80 -13.52 2.22
N LEU A 174 -15.86 -12.29 1.71
CA LEU A 174 -15.28 -11.09 2.33
C LEU A 174 -16.38 -10.12 2.73
N SER A 175 -16.35 -9.67 3.97
CA SER A 175 -17.22 -8.61 4.48
C SER A 175 -16.41 -7.59 5.28
N PHE A 176 -17.00 -6.41 5.50
CA PHE A 176 -16.41 -5.36 6.34
C PHE A 176 -17.36 -5.05 7.47
N ALA A 177 -16.86 -5.09 8.69
CA ALA A 177 -17.63 -4.72 9.86
C ALA A 177 -17.57 -3.19 10.07
N SER A 178 -18.71 -2.60 10.34
CA SER A 178 -18.82 -1.25 10.88
C SER A 178 -19.18 -1.31 12.35
N SER A 179 -18.60 -0.44 13.18
CA SER A 179 -18.95 -0.31 14.57
C SER A 179 -19.71 1.01 14.80
N ASN A 180 -20.85 0.91 15.44
CA ASN A 180 -21.57 2.08 15.97
C ASN A 180 -21.65 1.93 17.49
N GLY A 181 -20.72 2.58 18.20
CA GLY A 181 -20.51 2.36 19.62
C GLY A 181 -20.11 0.89 19.93
N HIS A 182 -20.88 0.22 20.78
CA HIS A 182 -20.64 -1.18 21.16
C HIS A 182 -21.26 -2.22 20.20
N ARG A 183 -22.00 -1.79 19.19
CA ARG A 183 -22.62 -2.69 18.23
C ARG A 183 -21.78 -2.82 16.98
N VAL A 184 -21.53 -4.06 16.58
CA VAL A 184 -20.80 -4.41 15.35
C VAL A 184 -21.80 -4.95 14.34
N HIS A 185 -21.80 -4.39 13.16
CA HIS A 185 -22.61 -4.84 12.04
C HIS A 185 -21.69 -5.32 10.93
N ALA A 186 -21.83 -6.59 10.55
CA ALA A 186 -21.19 -7.09 9.34
C ALA A 186 -21.91 -6.51 8.11
N GLY A 187 -21.14 -5.93 7.18
CA GLY A 187 -21.66 -5.45 5.91
C GLY A 187 -22.01 -6.61 4.95
N THR A 188 -22.48 -6.25 3.78
CA THR A 188 -22.74 -7.21 2.69
C THR A 188 -21.48 -7.98 2.35
N SER A 189 -21.65 -9.28 2.13
CA SER A 189 -20.55 -10.18 1.80
C SER A 189 -20.31 -10.23 0.29
N VAL A 190 -19.05 -10.19 -0.12
CA VAL A 190 -18.60 -10.41 -1.49
C VAL A 190 -17.97 -11.79 -1.58
N VAL A 191 -18.51 -12.66 -2.43
CA VAL A 191 -17.95 -14.01 -2.64
C VAL A 191 -16.97 -13.99 -3.81
N MET A 192 -15.75 -14.44 -3.56
CA MET A 192 -14.67 -14.54 -4.54
C MET A 192 -14.39 -16.03 -4.83
N PRO A 193 -14.62 -16.52 -6.07
CA PRO A 193 -14.20 -17.86 -6.45
C PRO A 193 -12.67 -18.00 -6.33
N ARG A 194 -12.18 -19.05 -5.70
CA ARG A 194 -10.74 -19.30 -5.50
C ARG A 194 -9.97 -19.38 -6.81
N SER A 195 -10.52 -20.07 -7.79
CA SER A 195 -9.91 -20.18 -9.13
C SER A 195 -9.70 -18.80 -9.78
N THR A 196 -10.63 -17.88 -9.57
CA THR A 196 -10.51 -16.49 -10.04
C THR A 196 -9.43 -15.75 -9.26
N LEU A 197 -9.42 -15.86 -7.94
CA LEU A 197 -8.40 -15.22 -7.09
C LEU A 197 -7.00 -15.72 -7.43
N THR A 198 -6.78 -17.05 -7.51
CA THR A 198 -5.48 -17.65 -7.83
C THR A 198 -4.93 -17.15 -9.16
N ARG A 199 -5.81 -16.99 -10.17
CA ARG A 199 -5.39 -16.48 -11.50
C ARG A 199 -4.99 -15.00 -11.45
N LEU A 200 -5.69 -14.18 -10.64
CA LEU A 200 -5.48 -12.74 -10.60
C LEU A 200 -4.41 -12.32 -9.59
N ARG A 201 -4.27 -13.08 -8.53
CA ARG A 201 -3.38 -12.82 -7.41
C ARG A 201 -2.62 -14.11 -7.08
N PRO A 202 -1.47 -14.37 -7.73
CA PRO A 202 -0.68 -15.59 -7.46
C PRO A 202 -0.26 -15.74 -6.00
N ASP A 203 -0.11 -14.62 -5.27
CA ASP A 203 0.16 -14.58 -3.85
C ASP A 203 -1.09 -14.81 -2.98
N LEU A 204 -2.26 -15.02 -3.59
CA LEU A 204 -3.57 -15.19 -2.94
C LEU A 204 -3.96 -14.04 -2.00
N SER A 205 -3.36 -12.87 -2.16
CA SER A 205 -3.78 -11.69 -1.39
C SER A 205 -5.19 -11.25 -1.77
N ILE A 206 -5.98 -10.89 -0.76
CA ILE A 206 -7.39 -10.54 -0.93
C ILE A 206 -7.52 -9.03 -1.16
N PRO A 207 -8.04 -8.57 -2.33
CA PRO A 207 -8.31 -7.16 -2.54
C PRO A 207 -9.47 -6.68 -1.66
N GLU A 208 -9.35 -5.48 -1.08
CA GLU A 208 -10.41 -4.87 -0.29
C GLU A 208 -11.53 -4.31 -1.18
N VAL A 209 -12.48 -5.14 -1.51
CA VAL A 209 -13.69 -4.75 -2.20
C VAL A 209 -14.90 -4.94 -1.26
N ARG A 210 -15.74 -3.90 -1.15
CA ARG A 210 -16.86 -3.85 -0.20
C ARG A 210 -18.18 -4.27 -0.83
N THR A 211 -18.29 -4.12 -2.14
CA THR A 211 -19.52 -4.42 -2.90
C THR A 211 -19.24 -5.34 -4.08
N SER A 212 -20.27 -6.02 -4.55
CA SER A 212 -20.19 -6.82 -5.77
C SER A 212 -19.86 -5.96 -7.00
N SER A 213 -20.24 -4.69 -7.02
CA SER A 213 -19.88 -3.74 -8.09
C SER A 213 -18.39 -3.44 -8.10
N GLU A 214 -17.79 -3.16 -6.93
CA GLU A 214 -16.34 -3.00 -6.80
C GLU A 214 -15.57 -4.27 -7.21
N TRP A 215 -16.08 -5.46 -6.81
CA TRP A 215 -15.47 -6.72 -7.24
C TRP A 215 -15.51 -6.89 -8.76
N LYS A 216 -16.66 -6.63 -9.39
CA LYS A 216 -16.80 -6.69 -10.86
C LYS A 216 -15.87 -5.71 -11.55
N LEU A 217 -15.73 -4.48 -11.03
CA LEU A 217 -14.82 -3.47 -11.57
C LEU A 217 -13.34 -3.88 -11.40
N PHE A 218 -12.96 -4.40 -10.24
CA PHE A 218 -11.62 -4.95 -10.01
C PHE A 218 -11.29 -6.09 -11.00
N LEU A 219 -12.23 -7.01 -11.20
CA LEU A 219 -12.09 -8.08 -12.19
C LEU A 219 -11.96 -7.55 -13.62
N HIS A 220 -12.71 -6.51 -13.96
CA HIS A 220 -12.67 -5.88 -15.27
C HIS A 220 -11.28 -5.27 -15.52
N PHE A 221 -10.75 -4.50 -14.59
CA PHE A 221 -9.40 -3.94 -14.68
C PHE A 221 -8.32 -5.02 -14.79
N ALA A 222 -8.42 -6.07 -13.97
CA ALA A 222 -7.46 -7.18 -13.98
C ALA A 222 -7.48 -7.98 -15.29
N ARG A 223 -8.63 -8.06 -15.97
CA ARG A 223 -8.76 -8.76 -17.27
C ARG A 223 -8.30 -7.90 -18.44
N ARG A 224 -8.49 -6.60 -18.36
CA ARG A 224 -8.13 -5.65 -19.44
C ARG A 224 -6.68 -5.22 -19.38
N GLY A 225 -6.14 -5.09 -18.18
CA GLY A 225 -4.76 -4.68 -17.95
C GLY A 225 -3.77 -5.84 -17.99
N ARG A 226 -2.49 -5.50 -17.98
CA ARG A 226 -1.35 -6.43 -17.81
C ARG A 226 -0.63 -6.10 -16.51
N LEU A 227 -0.18 -7.10 -15.78
CA LEU A 227 0.62 -6.86 -14.57
C LEU A 227 1.89 -6.07 -14.93
N LEU A 228 2.27 -5.12 -14.07
CA LEU A 228 3.49 -4.34 -14.30
C LEU A 228 4.75 -5.22 -14.37
N ARG A 229 4.75 -6.39 -13.69
CA ARG A 229 5.83 -7.38 -13.73
C ARG A 229 5.84 -8.27 -14.97
N ASP A 230 4.83 -8.20 -15.85
CA ASP A 230 4.74 -9.07 -17.02
C ASP A 230 6.02 -8.94 -17.88
N PRO A 231 6.82 -10.02 -18.05
CA PRO A 231 8.07 -9.95 -18.78
C PRO A 231 7.87 -9.60 -20.26
N ASP A 232 6.70 -9.89 -20.82
CA ASP A 232 6.32 -9.55 -22.19
C ASP A 232 5.57 -8.21 -22.27
N GLY A 233 5.43 -7.53 -21.11
CA GLY A 233 4.77 -6.25 -21.02
C GLY A 233 5.67 -5.10 -21.51
N PRO A 234 5.08 -3.93 -21.81
CA PRO A 234 5.83 -2.80 -22.38
C PRO A 234 6.66 -2.02 -21.36
N TRP A 235 6.43 -2.23 -20.06
CA TRP A 235 6.96 -1.34 -19.02
C TRP A 235 8.33 -1.75 -18.50
N GLN A 236 8.59 -3.03 -18.27
CA GLN A 236 9.88 -3.60 -17.80
C GLN A 236 10.60 -2.76 -16.73
N PRO A 237 9.98 -2.49 -15.54
CA PRO A 237 10.53 -1.58 -14.54
C PRO A 237 11.72 -2.18 -13.79
N LYS A 238 12.73 -1.34 -13.51
CA LYS A 238 13.87 -1.63 -12.64
C LYS A 238 13.79 -0.77 -11.37
N PHE A 239 13.23 -1.32 -10.31
CA PHE A 239 13.16 -0.66 -9.00
C PHE A 239 14.48 -0.71 -8.25
N MET A 240 14.72 0.32 -7.43
CA MET A 240 15.86 0.39 -6.52
C MET A 240 15.53 1.18 -5.25
N ARG A 241 16.12 0.76 -4.13
CA ARG A 241 16.27 1.57 -2.91
C ARG A 241 17.72 2.04 -2.88
N GLU A 242 17.94 3.35 -2.96
CA GLU A 242 19.28 3.91 -3.19
C GLU A 242 20.09 4.03 -1.90
N VAL A 243 19.45 4.44 -0.80
CA VAL A 243 20.08 4.67 0.51
C VAL A 243 19.21 4.07 1.60
N ASP A 244 19.80 3.34 2.53
CA ASP A 244 19.11 2.84 3.73
C ASP A 244 19.21 3.86 4.87
N MET A 245 18.08 4.45 5.26
CA MET A 245 18.01 5.50 6.29
C MET A 245 18.47 5.06 7.68
N THR A 246 18.66 3.75 7.90
CA THR A 246 19.13 3.19 9.18
C THR A 246 20.57 2.76 9.10
N GLN A 247 20.93 1.98 8.08
CA GLN A 247 22.28 1.42 7.93
C GLN A 247 23.29 2.50 7.49
N ASP A 248 22.89 3.39 6.57
CA ASP A 248 23.76 4.44 6.03
C ASP A 248 23.74 5.73 6.86
N LYS A 249 22.97 5.77 7.96
CA LYS A 249 22.85 6.96 8.84
C LYS A 249 24.20 7.55 9.28
N PRO A 250 25.25 6.77 9.60
CA PRO A 250 26.57 7.30 9.95
C PRO A 250 27.23 8.12 8.83
N CYS A 251 26.77 8.00 7.58
CA CYS A 251 27.27 8.73 6.43
C CYS A 251 26.50 10.04 6.15
N PHE A 252 25.46 10.33 6.92
CA PHE A 252 24.60 11.51 6.69
C PHE A 252 25.23 12.78 7.30
N LEU A 253 25.19 13.84 6.54
CA LEU A 253 25.66 15.17 6.92
C LEU A 253 24.47 16.13 7.01
N PRO A 254 24.40 17.00 8.04
CA PRO A 254 23.30 17.96 8.19
C PRO A 254 23.42 19.16 7.24
N ASN A 255 24.61 19.42 6.71
CA ASN A 255 24.92 20.54 5.82
C ASN A 255 25.62 20.06 4.55
N PRO A 256 25.46 20.76 3.42
CA PRO A 256 26.17 20.45 2.19
C PRO A 256 27.68 20.60 2.36
N ALA A 257 28.46 19.74 1.71
CA ALA A 257 29.90 19.78 1.62
C ALA A 257 30.35 19.43 0.20
N LYS A 258 31.62 19.64 -0.12
CA LYS A 258 32.15 19.28 -1.45
C LYS A 258 31.95 17.79 -1.73
N GLY A 259 31.37 17.46 -2.87
CA GLY A 259 31.11 16.07 -3.29
C GLY A 259 29.90 15.41 -2.62
N THR A 260 29.09 16.17 -1.89
CA THR A 260 27.84 15.65 -1.32
C THR A 260 26.63 15.92 -2.21
N VAL A 261 25.62 15.06 -2.08
CA VAL A 261 24.34 15.16 -2.79
C VAL A 261 23.19 15.19 -1.79
N PRO A 262 22.08 15.93 -2.11
CA PRO A 262 20.90 15.98 -1.27
C PRO A 262 20.22 14.62 -1.13
N LEU A 263 19.73 14.28 0.06
CA LEU A 263 18.99 13.05 0.38
C LEU A 263 17.49 13.33 0.44
N ILE A 264 16.73 12.77 -0.50
CA ILE A 264 15.28 12.92 -0.58
C ILE A 264 14.59 11.92 0.35
N GLU A 265 13.75 12.42 1.23
CA GLU A 265 12.92 11.62 2.13
C GLU A 265 11.47 11.48 1.62
N GLY A 266 10.75 10.43 2.06
CA GLY A 266 9.37 10.15 1.63
C GLY A 266 8.41 11.33 1.74
N ARG A 267 8.53 12.15 2.80
CA ARG A 267 7.71 13.34 3.03
C ARG A 267 7.95 14.48 2.04
N MET A 268 9.05 14.44 1.30
CA MET A 268 9.36 15.41 0.24
C MET A 268 8.67 15.06 -1.08
N VAL A 269 8.20 13.82 -1.27
CA VAL A 269 7.60 13.37 -2.52
C VAL A 269 6.08 13.45 -2.45
N HIS A 270 5.48 14.14 -3.42
CA HIS A 270 4.05 14.21 -3.64
C HIS A 270 3.73 13.93 -5.12
N GLN A 271 2.45 13.87 -5.49
CA GLN A 271 2.07 13.68 -6.89
C GLN A 271 2.67 14.78 -7.77
N TYR A 272 3.49 14.39 -8.73
CA TYR A 272 4.21 15.28 -9.67
C TYR A 272 5.24 16.25 -9.04
N GLN A 273 5.50 16.15 -7.73
CA GLN A 273 6.44 17.03 -7.02
C GLN A 273 7.43 16.23 -6.20
N PHE A 274 8.73 16.31 -6.48
CA PHE A 274 9.78 15.62 -5.74
C PHE A 274 10.28 16.41 -4.51
N SER A 275 10.05 17.71 -4.46
CA SER A 275 10.42 18.60 -3.36
C SER A 275 9.18 19.34 -2.83
N ALA A 276 8.12 18.59 -2.51
CA ALA A 276 6.86 19.16 -2.04
C ALA A 276 6.97 19.81 -0.64
N LYS A 277 7.93 19.37 0.18
CA LYS A 277 8.22 19.93 1.50
C LYS A 277 9.72 20.18 1.67
N ARG A 278 10.03 21.24 2.41
CA ARG A 278 11.38 21.60 2.84
C ARG A 278 11.57 21.31 4.32
N TYR A 279 12.76 20.85 4.69
CA TYR A 279 13.16 20.70 6.08
C TYR A 279 13.44 22.09 6.69
N VAL A 280 13.08 22.26 7.95
CA VAL A 280 13.32 23.51 8.70
C VAL A 280 14.22 23.25 9.90
N SER A 281 13.84 22.32 10.78
CA SER A 281 14.58 22.05 12.01
C SER A 281 14.11 20.76 12.69
N GLY A 282 14.82 20.35 13.74
CA GLY A 282 14.45 19.22 14.60
C GLY A 282 14.90 17.86 14.06
N THR A 283 14.62 16.78 14.78
CA THR A 283 15.05 15.42 14.43
C THR A 283 13.92 14.41 14.63
N GLY A 284 13.94 13.33 13.88
CA GLY A 284 13.00 12.21 13.97
C GLY A 284 11.53 12.67 13.84
N ARG A 285 10.69 12.34 14.81
CA ARG A 285 9.27 12.72 14.82
C ARG A 285 9.04 14.21 15.15
N ARG A 286 10.02 14.90 15.70
CA ARG A 286 9.98 16.33 16.03
C ARG A 286 10.50 17.20 14.88
N ALA A 287 10.94 16.61 13.77
CA ALA A 287 11.40 17.36 12.61
C ALA A 287 10.25 18.19 12.04
N LEU A 288 10.48 19.50 11.91
CA LEU A 288 9.56 20.47 11.33
C LEU A 288 9.79 20.54 9.82
N TRP A 289 8.72 20.33 9.08
CA TRP A 289 8.69 20.38 7.62
C TRP A 289 7.58 21.32 7.17
N LEU A 290 7.90 22.24 6.28
CA LEU A 290 6.93 23.16 5.70
C LEU A 290 6.72 22.84 4.22
N PRO A 291 5.57 23.19 3.64
CA PRO A 291 5.40 23.14 2.18
C PRO A 291 6.51 23.94 1.50
N ASN A 292 7.09 23.39 0.45
CA ASN A 292 7.98 24.13 -0.41
C ASN A 292 7.13 25.04 -1.30
N GLY A 293 7.38 26.34 -1.29
CA GLY A 293 6.57 27.34 -1.99
C GLY A 293 6.73 27.29 -3.52
N LYS A 294 6.64 28.44 -4.16
CA LYS A 294 6.81 28.58 -5.63
C LYS A 294 8.22 28.18 -6.12
N ASP A 295 9.21 28.14 -5.21
CA ASP A 295 10.61 27.76 -5.47
C ASP A 295 10.82 26.24 -5.33
N ALA A 296 9.85 25.45 -5.80
CA ALA A 296 9.88 23.97 -5.71
C ALA A 296 11.07 23.31 -6.46
N GLU A 297 11.85 24.06 -7.21
CA GLU A 297 13.08 23.59 -7.85
C GLU A 297 14.24 23.47 -6.86
N GLU A 298 14.25 24.24 -5.77
CA GLU A 298 15.29 24.18 -4.75
C GLU A 298 14.99 23.08 -3.73
N VAL A 299 15.99 22.23 -3.49
CA VAL A 299 15.89 21.09 -2.59
C VAL A 299 16.45 21.46 -1.23
N HIS A 300 15.60 21.48 -0.19
CA HIS A 300 16.00 21.69 1.19
C HIS A 300 15.83 20.40 2.01
N PRO A 301 16.77 19.45 1.92
CA PRO A 301 16.69 18.18 2.60
C PRO A 301 17.13 18.30 4.06
N GLN A 302 16.80 17.29 4.88
CA GLN A 302 17.34 17.19 6.24
C GLN A 302 18.81 16.74 6.23
N PHE A 303 19.21 15.95 5.22
CA PHE A 303 20.52 15.33 5.14
C PHE A 303 21.12 15.40 3.74
N TYR A 304 22.43 15.36 3.74
CA TYR A 304 23.28 15.18 2.56
C TYR A 304 24.14 13.92 2.75
N ILE A 305 24.60 13.31 1.68
CA ILE A 305 25.50 12.16 1.71
C ILE A 305 26.62 12.34 0.68
N SER A 306 27.86 11.92 0.99
CA SER A 306 28.93 11.89 0.01
C SER A 306 28.61 10.91 -1.12
N ALA A 307 28.74 11.37 -2.37
CA ALA A 307 28.49 10.53 -3.54
C ALA A 307 29.42 9.30 -3.60
N GLU A 308 30.63 9.41 -3.06
CA GLU A 308 31.62 8.32 -3.00
C GLU A 308 31.21 7.19 -2.01
N LYS A 309 30.40 7.51 -1.01
CA LYS A 309 29.91 6.54 -0.03
C LYS A 309 28.66 5.78 -0.46
N LEU A 310 28.07 6.15 -1.59
CA LEU A 310 26.94 5.43 -2.17
C LEU A 310 27.41 4.07 -2.71
N LEU A 311 26.53 3.07 -2.64
CA LEU A 311 26.74 1.81 -3.35
C LEU A 311 26.91 2.07 -4.86
N PRO A 312 27.75 1.31 -5.59
CA PRO A 312 28.03 1.54 -7.01
C PRO A 312 26.76 1.71 -7.86
N GLN A 313 25.77 0.87 -7.64
CA GLN A 313 24.49 0.93 -8.36
C GLN A 313 23.71 2.23 -8.08
N ALA A 314 23.81 2.78 -6.87
CA ALA A 314 23.19 4.04 -6.51
C ALA A 314 24.00 5.23 -7.08
N GLN A 315 25.34 5.10 -7.22
CA GLN A 315 26.19 6.08 -7.86
C GLN A 315 25.83 6.27 -9.35
N ASP A 316 25.49 5.20 -10.05
CA ASP A 316 25.01 5.30 -11.44
C ASP A 316 23.59 5.88 -11.49
N ARG A 317 22.73 5.45 -10.57
CA ARG A 317 21.31 5.81 -10.54
C ARG A 317 21.07 7.31 -10.28
N TYR A 318 21.76 7.92 -9.31
CA TYR A 318 21.52 9.32 -8.95
C TYR A 318 21.92 10.33 -10.05
N ARG A 319 22.74 9.90 -11.01
CA ARG A 319 23.13 10.73 -12.17
C ARG A 319 22.05 10.81 -13.25
N LEU A 320 20.98 10.02 -13.12
CA LEU A 320 19.91 9.89 -14.10
C LEU A 320 18.61 10.51 -13.58
N ASN A 321 17.83 11.11 -14.47
CA ASN A 321 16.43 11.38 -14.21
C ASN A 321 15.69 10.05 -14.10
N ARG A 322 14.81 9.92 -13.11
CA ARG A 322 14.07 8.69 -12.84
C ARG A 322 12.71 8.97 -12.21
N ALA A 323 11.85 8.01 -12.14
CA ALA A 323 10.64 8.10 -11.33
C ALA A 323 10.92 7.65 -9.89
N GLY A 324 10.15 8.18 -8.93
CA GLY A 324 10.15 7.74 -7.54
C GLY A 324 8.80 7.97 -6.90
N PHE A 325 8.53 7.28 -5.79
CA PHE A 325 7.27 7.43 -5.07
C PHE A 325 7.46 7.31 -3.55
N CYS A 326 6.56 7.93 -2.79
CA CYS A 326 6.53 7.80 -1.34
C CYS A 326 6.02 6.41 -0.94
N ASP A 327 6.87 5.61 -0.30
CA ASP A 327 6.52 4.27 0.22
C ASP A 327 5.50 4.39 1.39
N ILE A 328 5.64 5.38 2.27
CA ILE A 328 4.77 5.52 3.44
C ILE A 328 3.50 6.29 3.07
N THR A 329 2.45 5.55 2.83
CA THR A 329 1.13 6.08 2.50
C THR A 329 0.04 5.09 2.91
N GLY A 330 -1.23 5.47 2.85
CA GLY A 330 -2.33 4.62 3.24
C GLY A 330 -3.64 4.92 2.52
N GLN A 331 -4.57 3.99 2.62
CA GLN A 331 -5.93 4.10 2.03
C GLN A 331 -6.73 5.30 2.56
N THR A 332 -6.39 5.81 3.75
CA THR A 332 -7.08 6.94 4.40
C THR A 332 -6.54 8.31 4.00
N ASN A 333 -5.48 8.36 3.19
CA ASN A 333 -4.97 9.62 2.65
C ASN A 333 -5.85 10.11 1.49
N GLU A 334 -5.73 11.39 1.15
CA GLU A 334 -6.40 11.96 -0.04
C GLU A 334 -6.04 11.16 -1.29
N ARG A 335 -4.75 10.87 -1.46
CA ARG A 335 -4.22 9.99 -2.52
C ARG A 335 -3.29 8.95 -1.88
N THR A 336 -3.40 7.70 -2.37
CA THR A 336 -2.52 6.61 -1.91
C THR A 336 -1.23 6.59 -2.71
N MET A 337 -1.30 6.80 -4.03
CA MET A 337 -0.11 6.92 -4.85
C MET A 337 0.41 8.34 -4.88
N LEU A 338 1.67 8.52 -4.49
CA LEU A 338 2.38 9.80 -4.48
C LEU A 338 3.69 9.61 -5.25
N ALA A 339 3.66 9.81 -6.56
CA ALA A 339 4.79 9.59 -7.45
C ALA A 339 5.21 10.88 -8.16
N SER A 340 6.52 11.05 -8.38
CA SER A 340 7.08 12.21 -9.07
C SER A 340 8.30 11.86 -9.90
N ARG A 341 8.69 12.77 -10.78
CA ARG A 341 10.04 12.79 -11.35
C ARG A 341 11.04 13.03 -10.22
N ILE A 342 12.13 12.30 -10.22
CA ILE A 342 13.30 12.53 -9.37
C ILE A 342 14.43 12.98 -10.29
N PRO A 343 14.92 14.21 -10.16
CA PRO A 343 15.98 14.72 -11.04
C PRO A 343 17.32 14.02 -10.77
N SER A 344 18.25 14.17 -11.69
CA SER A 344 19.65 13.84 -11.45
C SER A 344 20.25 14.73 -10.35
N GLY A 345 21.35 14.29 -9.73
CA GLY A 345 22.05 15.07 -8.70
C GLY A 345 21.48 14.95 -7.28
N VAL A 346 20.41 14.15 -7.06
CA VAL A 346 19.87 13.86 -5.73
C VAL A 346 19.82 12.34 -5.51
N VAL A 347 19.85 11.88 -4.25
CA VAL A 347 19.63 10.46 -3.89
C VAL A 347 18.37 10.32 -3.07
N CYS A 348 17.80 9.11 -3.08
CA CYS A 348 16.54 8.80 -2.39
C CYS A 348 16.76 7.82 -1.24
N GLY A 349 16.25 8.15 -0.05
CA GLY A 349 16.18 7.22 1.06
C GLY A 349 15.25 6.04 0.77
N ASN A 350 15.37 4.95 1.53
CA ASN A 350 14.62 3.71 1.32
C ASN A 350 13.10 3.86 1.38
N LYS A 351 12.58 5.03 1.80
CA LYS A 351 11.15 5.38 1.77
C LYS A 351 10.72 6.11 0.49
N VAL A 352 11.65 6.25 -0.44
CA VAL A 352 11.41 6.71 -1.82
C VAL A 352 12.04 5.71 -2.78
N PRO A 353 11.43 4.54 -3.01
CA PRO A 353 11.88 3.65 -4.07
C PRO A 353 11.87 4.38 -5.41
N THR A 354 12.95 4.20 -6.18
CA THR A 354 13.09 4.78 -7.52
C THR A 354 13.00 3.72 -8.60
N LEU A 355 12.65 4.12 -9.81
CA LEU A 355 12.58 3.20 -10.95
C LEU A 355 13.05 3.86 -12.24
N LEU A 356 13.63 3.03 -13.09
CA LEU A 356 13.89 3.22 -14.51
C LEU A 356 13.23 2.08 -15.28
N PHE A 357 13.15 2.19 -16.58
CA PHE A 357 12.58 1.18 -17.46
C PHE A 357 13.68 0.55 -18.33
N ASN A 358 13.51 -0.74 -18.68
CA ASN A 358 14.35 -1.35 -19.69
C ASN A 358 14.05 -0.73 -21.06
N GLY A 359 15.05 -0.67 -21.92
CA GLY A 359 14.91 -0.17 -23.29
C GLY A 359 15.88 0.94 -23.63
N ASP A 360 15.60 1.66 -24.70
CA ASP A 360 16.45 2.74 -25.19
C ASP A 360 16.53 3.90 -24.19
N PRO A 361 17.74 4.30 -23.76
CA PRO A 361 17.92 5.42 -22.84
C PRO A 361 17.28 6.73 -23.34
N ARG A 362 17.18 6.93 -24.65
CA ARG A 362 16.55 8.12 -25.26
C ARG A 362 15.06 8.22 -24.96
N ASN A 363 14.41 7.10 -24.71
CA ASN A 363 12.97 7.02 -24.40
C ASN A 363 12.67 7.04 -22.89
N GLN A 364 13.69 7.06 -22.01
CA GLN A 364 13.47 6.96 -20.55
C GLN A 364 12.53 8.03 -20.04
N GLN A 365 12.68 9.28 -20.48
CA GLN A 365 11.83 10.37 -20.01
C GLN A 365 10.37 10.16 -20.42
N LEU A 366 10.12 9.69 -21.64
CA LEU A 366 8.77 9.34 -22.12
C LEU A 366 8.14 8.23 -21.26
N TYR A 367 8.90 7.20 -20.93
CA TYR A 367 8.45 6.11 -20.07
C TYR A 367 8.13 6.59 -18.65
N ILE A 368 9.04 7.39 -18.07
CA ILE A 368 8.85 7.98 -16.73
C ILE A 368 7.54 8.77 -16.69
N ASP A 369 7.33 9.67 -17.65
CA ASP A 369 6.20 10.59 -17.61
C ASP A 369 4.87 9.90 -17.92
N SER A 370 4.85 8.96 -18.86
CA SER A 370 3.67 8.15 -19.13
C SER A 370 3.30 7.30 -17.90
N TRP A 371 4.30 6.69 -17.25
CA TRP A 371 4.09 5.92 -16.04
C TRP A 371 3.55 6.80 -14.90
N LEU A 372 4.13 7.98 -14.68
CA LEU A 372 3.67 8.94 -13.67
C LEU A 372 2.21 9.38 -13.91
N ALA A 373 1.83 9.62 -15.16
CA ALA A 373 0.44 9.91 -15.50
C ALA A 373 -0.49 8.77 -15.07
N ILE A 374 -0.15 7.53 -15.43
CA ILE A 374 -0.97 6.36 -15.13
C ILE A 374 -1.06 6.13 -13.62
N VAL A 375 0.07 6.06 -12.91
CA VAL A 375 0.05 5.65 -11.50
C VAL A 375 -0.52 6.73 -10.57
N ASN A 376 -0.44 8.01 -10.95
CA ASN A 376 -1.07 9.10 -10.20
C ASN A 376 -2.56 9.29 -10.57
N SER A 377 -3.12 8.54 -11.52
CA SER A 377 -4.52 8.64 -11.90
C SER A 377 -5.47 8.04 -10.85
N ILE A 378 -6.71 8.49 -10.84
CA ILE A 378 -7.78 7.94 -9.97
C ILE A 378 -8.00 6.44 -10.22
N PRO A 379 -8.10 5.94 -11.47
CA PRO A 379 -8.29 4.51 -11.71
C PRO A 379 -7.17 3.64 -11.13
N PHE A 380 -5.90 4.05 -11.30
CA PHE A 380 -4.78 3.27 -10.77
C PHE A 380 -4.67 3.39 -9.25
N ASP A 381 -4.88 4.58 -8.69
CA ASP A 381 -4.88 4.78 -7.23
C ASP A 381 -6.00 3.97 -6.55
N TRP A 382 -7.16 3.85 -7.19
CA TRP A 382 -8.24 2.98 -6.72
C TRP A 382 -7.81 1.51 -6.67
N LEU A 383 -7.16 1.00 -7.71
CA LEU A 383 -6.58 -0.36 -7.72
C LEU A 383 -5.57 -0.55 -6.59
N LEU A 384 -4.69 0.43 -6.40
CA LEU A 384 -3.68 0.39 -5.34
C LEU A 384 -4.32 0.37 -3.96
N ARG A 385 -5.40 1.13 -3.74
CA ARG A 385 -6.18 1.13 -2.49
C ARG A 385 -6.75 -0.23 -2.12
N ARG A 386 -7.05 -1.09 -3.11
CA ARG A 386 -7.55 -2.45 -2.86
C ARG A 386 -6.50 -3.36 -2.21
N VAL A 387 -5.22 -3.07 -2.39
CA VAL A 387 -4.12 -3.94 -1.94
C VAL A 387 -3.16 -3.28 -0.95
N ALA A 388 -3.05 -1.95 -0.93
CA ALA A 388 -2.17 -1.22 -0.03
C ALA A 388 -2.69 -1.24 1.42
N THR A 389 -1.76 -1.19 2.36
CA THR A 389 -2.04 -1.04 3.81
C THR A 389 -1.53 0.32 4.30
N THR A 390 -0.41 0.33 5.02
CA THR A 390 0.28 1.52 5.55
C THR A 390 1.50 1.91 4.72
N SER A 391 1.83 1.11 3.71
CA SER A 391 2.93 1.37 2.79
C SER A 391 2.65 0.80 1.40
N VAL A 392 3.25 1.44 0.38
CA VAL A 392 3.26 1.00 -1.01
C VAL A 392 4.66 0.46 -1.31
N ASN A 393 4.81 -0.86 -1.24
CA ASN A 393 6.02 -1.50 -1.70
C ASN A 393 5.98 -1.69 -3.22
N TYR A 394 7.15 -1.66 -3.88
CA TYR A 394 7.21 -1.85 -5.33
C TYR A 394 6.70 -3.23 -5.79
N PHE A 395 6.80 -4.27 -4.98
CA PHE A 395 6.20 -5.56 -5.33
C PHE A 395 4.66 -5.53 -5.37
N LEU A 396 4.00 -4.66 -4.58
CA LEU A 396 2.55 -4.43 -4.73
C LEU A 396 2.23 -3.80 -6.08
N LEU A 397 3.06 -2.84 -6.54
CA LEU A 397 2.90 -2.21 -7.84
C LEU A 397 3.13 -3.20 -8.99
N LEU A 398 4.11 -4.10 -8.83
CA LEU A 398 4.41 -5.16 -9.82
C LEU A 398 3.20 -6.08 -10.06
N ASP A 399 2.34 -6.28 -9.06
CA ASP A 399 1.15 -7.12 -9.11
C ASP A 399 -0.14 -6.39 -9.45
N LEU A 400 -0.06 -5.09 -9.80
CA LEU A 400 -1.21 -4.34 -10.25
C LEU A 400 -1.31 -4.33 -11.78
N PRO A 401 -2.54 -4.41 -12.32
CA PRO A 401 -2.76 -4.29 -13.75
C PRO A 401 -2.53 -2.86 -14.22
N MET A 402 -1.62 -2.69 -15.15
CA MET A 402 -1.44 -1.47 -15.93
C MET A 402 -2.46 -1.45 -17.07
N PRO A 403 -3.02 -0.28 -17.44
CA PRO A 403 -3.88 -0.17 -18.61
C PRO A 403 -3.11 -0.58 -19.89
N PRO A 404 -3.79 -1.06 -20.94
CA PRO A 404 -3.15 -1.48 -22.17
C PRO A 404 -2.66 -0.29 -23.01
N ILE A 405 -1.82 0.55 -22.41
CA ILE A 405 -1.18 1.71 -23.02
C ILE A 405 0.29 1.43 -23.22
N GLN A 406 0.74 1.50 -24.47
CA GLN A 406 2.16 1.42 -24.81
C GLN A 406 2.80 2.79 -24.59
N PRO A 407 3.94 2.91 -23.87
CA PRO A 407 4.62 4.20 -23.65
C PRO A 407 4.92 4.96 -24.94
N ASN A 408 5.35 4.23 -25.98
CA ASN A 408 5.71 4.77 -27.29
C ASN A 408 4.50 5.03 -28.21
N SER A 409 3.29 4.74 -27.77
CA SER A 409 2.08 5.00 -28.55
C SER A 409 1.71 6.50 -28.51
N LYS A 410 0.82 6.90 -29.43
CA LYS A 410 0.23 8.24 -29.43
C LYS A 410 -0.42 8.58 -28.10
N GLU A 411 -1.09 7.61 -27.47
CA GLU A 411 -1.75 7.76 -26.17
C GLU A 411 -0.72 7.87 -25.04
N GLY A 412 0.33 7.02 -25.04
CA GLY A 412 1.43 7.13 -24.08
C GLY A 412 2.14 8.48 -24.15
N ALA A 413 2.46 8.95 -25.34
CA ALA A 413 3.06 10.26 -25.55
C ALA A 413 2.15 11.42 -25.09
N LYS A 414 0.83 11.31 -25.28
CA LYS A 414 -0.13 12.30 -24.78
C LYS A 414 -0.16 12.35 -23.26
N LEU A 415 -0.20 11.17 -22.61
CA LEU A 415 -0.13 11.07 -21.15
C LEU A 415 1.19 11.61 -20.58
N ALA A 416 2.31 11.31 -21.25
CA ALA A 416 3.61 11.84 -20.86
C ALA A 416 3.62 13.37 -20.89
N HIS A 417 3.12 13.98 -21.96
CA HIS A 417 3.04 15.43 -22.09
C HIS A 417 2.18 16.08 -20.99
N LEU A 418 1.02 15.48 -20.66
CA LEU A 418 0.15 15.96 -19.57
C LEU A 418 0.83 15.84 -18.19
N SER A 419 1.52 14.73 -17.94
CA SER A 419 2.31 14.52 -16.73
C SER A 419 3.46 15.52 -16.60
N GLU A 420 4.14 15.80 -17.69
CA GLU A 420 5.20 16.81 -17.75
C GLU A 420 4.70 18.19 -17.36
N GLN A 421 3.55 18.63 -17.91
CA GLN A 421 2.94 19.91 -17.56
C GLN A 421 2.68 20.05 -16.06
N LEU A 422 2.23 18.96 -15.39
CA LEU A 422 2.03 18.94 -13.94
C LEU A 422 3.34 18.92 -13.16
N SER A 423 4.36 18.23 -13.67
CA SER A 423 5.66 18.05 -13.00
C SER A 423 6.55 19.30 -13.04
N LEU A 424 6.41 20.14 -14.06
CA LEU A 424 7.20 21.36 -14.20
C LEU A 424 6.78 22.50 -13.25
N GLY A 425 5.72 22.32 -12.46
CA GLY A 425 5.28 23.30 -11.45
C GLY A 425 4.79 24.66 -11.98
N ARG A 426 4.79 24.85 -13.32
CA ARG A 426 4.47 26.13 -13.98
C ARG A 426 3.00 26.51 -13.93
N ILE A 427 2.10 25.53 -13.64
CA ILE A 427 0.65 25.75 -13.61
C ILE A 427 0.24 26.04 -12.19
N THR A 428 0.02 27.31 -11.87
CA THR A 428 -0.43 27.76 -10.54
C THR A 428 -1.95 27.74 -10.39
N ASP A 429 -2.67 27.88 -11.49
CA ASP A 429 -4.13 27.86 -11.52
C ASP A 429 -4.69 26.48 -11.16
N ALA A 430 -5.58 26.45 -10.14
CA ALA A 430 -6.13 25.22 -9.60
C ALA A 430 -7.07 24.51 -10.59
N TRP A 431 -7.88 25.26 -11.34
CA TRP A 431 -8.79 24.73 -12.33
C TRP A 431 -8.04 24.13 -13.52
N LYS A 432 -7.01 24.82 -14.00
CA LYS A 432 -6.17 24.29 -15.09
C LYS A 432 -5.45 23.01 -14.69
N ARG A 433 -4.96 22.92 -13.45
CA ARG A 433 -4.39 21.66 -12.91
C ARG A 433 -5.44 20.56 -12.84
N ALA A 434 -6.65 20.86 -12.37
CA ALA A 434 -7.74 19.91 -12.29
C ALA A 434 -8.18 19.42 -13.69
N GLU A 435 -8.21 20.30 -14.69
CA GLU A 435 -8.51 19.94 -16.09
C GLU A 435 -7.46 18.97 -16.67
N ILE A 436 -6.17 19.21 -16.44
CA ILE A 436 -5.10 18.30 -16.90
C ILE A 436 -5.21 16.94 -16.20
N ARG A 437 -5.47 16.93 -14.89
CA ARG A 437 -5.67 15.68 -14.14
C ARG A 437 -6.89 14.92 -14.66
N ALA A 438 -8.01 15.61 -14.88
CA ALA A 438 -9.21 14.99 -15.45
C ALA A 438 -8.96 14.39 -16.84
N GLU A 439 -8.13 15.07 -17.66
CA GLU A 439 -7.73 14.57 -18.98
C GLU A 439 -6.90 13.27 -18.87
N ILE A 440 -6.00 13.17 -17.88
CA ILE A 440 -5.26 11.94 -17.58
C ILE A 440 -6.21 10.84 -17.11
N ASP A 441 -7.05 11.15 -16.13
CA ASP A 441 -7.90 10.18 -15.45
C ASP A 441 -8.90 9.50 -16.40
N TRP A 442 -9.62 10.27 -17.24
CA TRP A 442 -10.57 9.67 -18.16
C TRP A 442 -9.87 8.86 -19.27
N ARG A 443 -8.65 9.25 -19.71
CA ARG A 443 -7.88 8.48 -20.69
C ARG A 443 -7.43 7.14 -20.13
N VAL A 444 -6.92 7.12 -18.89
CA VAL A 444 -6.56 5.88 -18.22
C VAL A 444 -7.80 4.99 -18.02
N LEU A 445 -8.93 5.56 -17.63
CA LEU A 445 -10.19 4.82 -17.49
C LEU A 445 -10.68 4.24 -18.82
N SER A 446 -10.63 5.05 -19.87
CA SER A 446 -10.97 4.63 -21.24
C SER A 446 -10.12 3.49 -21.75
N ALA A 447 -8.82 3.50 -21.44
CA ALA A 447 -7.92 2.41 -21.80
C ALA A 447 -8.31 1.08 -21.14
N PHE A 448 -8.85 1.12 -19.92
CA PHE A 448 -9.48 -0.05 -19.30
C PHE A 448 -10.84 -0.41 -19.89
N GLY A 449 -11.40 0.39 -20.82
CA GLY A 449 -12.70 0.13 -21.44
C GLY A 449 -13.90 0.42 -20.54
N CYS A 450 -13.78 1.41 -19.65
CA CYS A 450 -14.82 1.84 -18.73
C CYS A 450 -15.39 3.20 -19.11
N ASP A 451 -16.57 3.53 -18.56
CA ASP A 451 -17.33 4.76 -18.78
C ASP A 451 -17.41 5.65 -17.52
N ALA A 452 -18.20 6.72 -17.57
CA ALA A 452 -18.36 7.64 -16.45
C ALA A 452 -19.05 7.02 -15.22
N LYS A 453 -19.88 5.98 -15.40
CA LYS A 453 -20.49 5.27 -14.28
C LYS A 453 -19.43 4.52 -13.46
N ALA A 454 -18.40 3.97 -14.12
CA ALA A 454 -17.27 3.40 -13.41
C ALA A 454 -16.46 4.48 -12.66
N MET A 455 -16.25 5.67 -13.26
CA MET A 455 -15.59 6.80 -12.58
C MET A 455 -16.35 7.24 -11.33
N GLU A 456 -17.66 7.30 -11.37
CA GLU A 456 -18.52 7.63 -10.23
C GLU A 456 -18.26 6.65 -9.07
N LEU A 457 -18.28 5.34 -9.34
CA LEU A 457 -17.95 4.31 -8.36
C LEU A 457 -16.52 4.44 -7.80
N LEU A 458 -15.53 4.74 -8.65
CA LEU A 458 -14.16 4.97 -8.19
C LEU A 458 -14.07 6.13 -7.22
N LEU A 459 -14.75 7.23 -7.50
CA LEU A 459 -14.69 8.47 -6.72
C LEU A 459 -15.29 8.35 -5.31
N GLU A 460 -16.16 7.36 -5.06
CA GLU A 460 -16.67 7.07 -3.70
C GLU A 460 -15.55 6.76 -2.71
N ASP A 461 -14.44 6.17 -3.16
CA ASP A 461 -13.27 5.85 -2.31
C ASP A 461 -12.35 7.03 -2.02
N PHE A 462 -12.64 8.21 -2.56
CA PHE A 462 -11.82 9.40 -2.39
C PHE A 462 -12.57 10.53 -1.65
N PRO A 463 -13.02 10.31 -0.41
CA PRO A 463 -13.83 11.29 0.33
C PRO A 463 -13.04 12.55 0.73
N LEU A 464 -11.70 12.53 0.60
CA LEU A 464 -10.82 13.61 1.00
C LEU A 464 -10.30 14.49 -0.15
N LEU A 465 -10.72 14.18 -1.39
CA LEU A 465 -10.38 15.03 -2.53
C LEU A 465 -10.84 16.48 -2.28
N ASP A 466 -10.03 17.41 -2.73
CA ASP A 466 -10.31 18.85 -2.73
C ASP A 466 -10.48 19.49 -1.34
N ARG A 467 -9.90 18.91 -0.30
CA ARG A 467 -10.00 19.44 1.08
C ARG A 467 -9.57 20.90 1.21
N ALA A 468 -8.57 21.32 0.44
CA ALA A 468 -7.97 22.64 0.50
C ALA A 468 -8.62 23.63 -0.48
N GLN A 469 -9.66 23.22 -1.22
CA GLN A 469 -10.34 24.06 -2.19
C GLN A 469 -11.64 24.63 -1.59
N PRO A 470 -12.12 25.79 -2.07
CA PRO A 470 -13.38 26.37 -1.63
C PRO A 470 -14.55 25.40 -1.92
N ALA A 471 -15.44 25.25 -0.94
CA ALA A 471 -16.66 24.46 -1.11
C ALA A 471 -17.76 25.30 -1.78
N LEU A 472 -18.70 24.64 -2.46
CA LEU A 472 -19.95 25.27 -2.89
C LEU A 472 -20.77 25.67 -1.64
N PRO A 473 -21.62 26.70 -1.75
CA PRO A 473 -22.48 27.12 -0.63
C PRO A 473 -23.33 25.96 -0.10
N GLY A 474 -23.26 25.73 1.21
CA GLY A 474 -23.93 24.62 1.88
C GLY A 474 -23.14 23.30 1.91
N GLU A 475 -21.99 23.21 1.25
CA GLU A 475 -21.14 22.04 1.27
C GLU A 475 -19.95 22.21 2.22
N SER A 476 -19.55 21.14 2.89
CA SER A 476 -18.40 21.15 3.82
C SER A 476 -17.05 20.98 3.14
N ARG A 477 -17.03 20.61 1.86
CA ARG A 477 -15.82 20.33 1.07
C ARG A 477 -16.00 20.78 -0.36
N SER A 478 -14.94 21.30 -0.95
CA SER A 478 -14.88 21.56 -2.38
C SER A 478 -14.96 20.26 -3.19
N THR A 479 -15.55 20.34 -4.35
CA THR A 479 -15.69 19.23 -5.30
C THR A 479 -15.07 19.53 -6.67
N ILE A 480 -14.18 20.54 -6.72
CA ILE A 480 -13.54 21.01 -7.96
C ILE A 480 -12.99 19.86 -8.82
N THR A 481 -12.17 18.96 -8.24
CA THR A 481 -11.58 17.83 -8.98
C THR A 481 -12.65 16.80 -9.31
N LYS A 482 -13.49 16.44 -8.34
CA LYS A 482 -14.46 15.36 -8.44
C LYS A 482 -15.54 15.65 -9.47
N ASP A 483 -16.17 16.82 -9.38
CA ASP A 483 -17.26 17.22 -10.30
C ASP A 483 -16.71 17.43 -11.72
N LEU A 484 -15.56 18.12 -11.85
CA LEU A 484 -14.93 18.36 -13.15
C LEU A 484 -14.51 17.05 -13.82
N LEU A 485 -13.90 16.12 -13.05
CA LEU A 485 -13.48 14.83 -13.56
C LEU A 485 -14.68 14.02 -14.06
N LEU A 486 -15.75 13.95 -13.26
CA LEU A 486 -16.95 13.21 -13.67
C LEU A 486 -17.61 13.83 -14.90
N LEU A 487 -17.69 15.16 -14.96
CA LEU A 487 -18.21 15.90 -16.13
C LEU A 487 -17.37 15.61 -17.39
N ARG A 488 -16.04 15.73 -17.29
CA ARG A 488 -15.13 15.44 -18.42
C ARG A 488 -15.25 13.99 -18.89
N THR A 489 -15.31 13.05 -17.93
CA THR A 489 -15.48 11.63 -18.25
C THR A 489 -16.81 11.37 -18.93
N SER A 490 -17.89 12.00 -18.47
CA SER A 490 -19.23 11.86 -19.05
C SER A 490 -19.31 12.38 -20.49
N HIS A 491 -18.70 13.54 -20.76
CA HIS A 491 -18.64 14.09 -22.12
C HIS A 491 -17.83 13.22 -23.10
N ARG A 492 -16.81 12.50 -22.60
CA ARG A 492 -15.89 11.70 -23.42
C ARG A 492 -16.34 10.26 -23.60
N LEU A 493 -16.89 9.66 -22.56
CA LEU A 493 -17.14 8.22 -22.49
C LEU A 493 -18.63 7.87 -22.31
N GLY A 494 -19.49 8.86 -22.03
CA GLY A 494 -20.90 8.60 -21.71
C GLY A 494 -21.09 7.85 -20.39
N GLY A 495 -22.18 7.13 -20.24
CA GLY A 495 -22.45 6.24 -19.10
C GLY A 495 -23.31 6.85 -17.99
N VAL A 496 -23.60 8.15 -18.03
CA VAL A 496 -24.51 8.84 -17.10
C VAL A 496 -25.65 9.54 -17.86
N SER A 497 -26.74 9.86 -17.17
CA SER A 497 -27.91 10.51 -17.78
C SER A 497 -27.62 11.96 -18.16
N LYS A 498 -28.38 12.48 -19.12
CA LYS A 498 -28.29 13.90 -19.53
C LYS A 498 -28.51 14.83 -18.34
N SER A 499 -29.49 14.54 -17.50
CA SER A 499 -29.78 15.36 -16.30
C SER A 499 -28.64 15.41 -15.29
N GLN A 500 -27.86 14.31 -15.16
CA GLN A 500 -26.66 14.33 -14.35
C GLN A 500 -25.54 15.18 -14.99
N VAL A 501 -25.38 15.13 -16.29
CA VAL A 501 -24.41 15.98 -17.01
C VAL A 501 -24.78 17.46 -16.83
N ASP A 502 -26.04 17.83 -17.06
CA ASP A 502 -26.54 19.22 -16.91
C ASP A 502 -26.28 19.72 -15.46
N LEU A 503 -26.53 18.88 -14.44
CA LEU A 503 -26.25 19.21 -13.04
C LEU A 503 -24.76 19.42 -12.79
N LEU A 504 -23.89 18.56 -13.34
CA LEU A 504 -22.43 18.69 -13.19
C LEU A 504 -21.91 19.95 -13.88
N GLU A 505 -22.46 20.33 -15.04
CA GLU A 505 -22.12 21.58 -15.73
C GLU A 505 -22.46 22.80 -14.86
N GLU A 506 -23.67 22.83 -14.29
CA GLU A 506 -24.10 23.90 -13.38
C GLU A 506 -23.17 24.00 -12.15
N ARG A 507 -22.86 22.88 -11.51
CA ARG A 507 -21.98 22.81 -10.34
C ARG A 507 -20.57 23.32 -10.66
N VAL A 508 -19.98 22.87 -11.77
CA VAL A 508 -18.64 23.28 -12.20
C VAL A 508 -18.63 24.77 -12.55
N ALA A 509 -19.65 25.28 -13.26
CA ALA A 509 -19.78 26.69 -13.59
C ALA A 509 -19.86 27.56 -12.32
N LYS A 510 -20.72 27.16 -11.36
CA LYS A 510 -20.87 27.83 -10.07
C LYS A 510 -19.58 27.82 -9.26
N ALA A 511 -18.88 26.69 -9.19
CA ALA A 511 -17.62 26.61 -8.49
C ALA A 511 -16.52 27.49 -9.14
N LYS A 512 -16.47 27.57 -10.47
CA LYS A 512 -15.56 28.47 -11.20
C LYS A 512 -15.85 29.95 -10.94
N SER A 513 -17.11 30.32 -10.72
CA SER A 513 -17.47 31.72 -10.42
C SER A 513 -17.14 32.15 -8.98
N LEU A 514 -16.88 31.21 -8.08
CA LEU A 514 -16.53 31.47 -6.68
C LEU A 514 -15.01 31.51 -6.42
N GLY A 515 -14.20 31.02 -7.32
CA GLY A 515 -12.74 30.92 -7.21
C GLY A 515 -11.99 31.64 -8.27
#